data_ccdbb5bb2664b81c47dca763ec7f9513
#
_entry.id   ccdbb5bb2664b81c47dca763ec7f9513
#
_cell.length_a   1.000
_cell.length_b   1.000
_cell.length_c   1.000
_cell.angle_alpha   90.00
_cell.angle_beta   90.00
_cell.angle_gamma   90.00
#
_symmetry.space_group_name_H-M   'P 1'
#
loop_
_entity.id
_entity.type
_entity.pdbx_description
1 polymer ?
#
loop_
_entity_poly.entity_id
_entity_poly.type
_entity_poly.pdbx_seq_one_letter_code
_entity_poly.pdbx_strand_id
1 'polypeptide(L)'
;MEAFLSDVSVPVFSPAPPVRSRTRARVIVLVGLIVLVLAAAYGYDRMSATHYFPGTRIGGQLIGSRSVAEAEAILHQRFVVPLNRPVVVTGPALREEATPWDMGFRVDVKEVAREVLAQQRRTPFVERVWRRAAGIAGDAPLRLNFDRAAVERFASAFVQKVNRYPIDAQLKLNGDALTIVPDQVGRQLSQSEAVNAIEKSLARGASGITLPVHLIPASIQANAFSKVLVVSTTQNTLKLYSQGKLAKQFDVATGTGGYPTPLGTFKIVDKQEFPTWYNPHDPWSVAMPETIGPGPNNPLGTRAMALSADGILIHGTPEDSSIGTNASHGCIRMHMSDAEALFNMVDDGTPVLIV
;
A
#
# COMPACT_ATOMS: atom_id res chain seq x y z
N MET A 1 107.03 95.56 22.52
CA MET A 1 106.88 95.29 21.10
C MET A 1 105.78 94.33 20.89
N GLU A 2 104.83 94.83 20.63
CA GLU A 2 103.49 94.56 20.11
C GLU A 2 103.41 93.22 19.39
N ALA A 3 102.38 92.46 19.66
CA ALA A 3 101.89 91.55 18.75
C ALA A 3 100.47 91.00 19.11
N PHE A 4 99.59 91.24 18.28
CA PHE A 4 98.31 90.68 17.88
C PHE A 4 97.70 89.50 18.68
N LEU A 5 96.61 89.81 19.35
CA LEU A 5 95.63 88.81 19.71
C LEU A 5 94.47 88.85 18.66
N SER A 6 94.32 87.83 17.85
CA SER A 6 93.21 87.63 16.92
C SER A 6 92.02 87.02 17.66
N ASP A 7 90.90 87.65 17.52
CA ASP A 7 89.58 87.36 18.01
C ASP A 7 89.08 86.02 17.38
N VAL A 8 88.89 84.95 18.17
CA VAL A 8 88.24 83.73 17.77
C VAL A 8 86.82 83.74 18.33
N SER A 9 85.86 84.13 17.50
CA SER A 9 84.46 84.09 17.79
C SER A 9 83.97 82.64 17.69
N VAL A 10 83.57 82.02 18.83
CA VAL A 10 82.91 80.71 18.87
C VAL A 10 81.44 80.85 18.45
N PRO A 11 80.97 80.04 17.49
CA PRO A 11 79.51 80.05 17.11
C PRO A 11 78.69 79.51 18.22
N VAL A 12 77.69 80.22 18.72
CA VAL A 12 76.66 79.80 19.63
C VAL A 12 75.65 78.92 18.86
N PHE A 13 75.68 77.59 19.10
CA PHE A 13 74.67 76.69 18.60
C PHE A 13 73.34 76.98 19.31
N SER A 14 72.36 77.52 18.69
CA SER A 14 70.99 77.57 19.16
C SER A 14 70.38 76.17 19.01
N PRO A 15 69.79 75.54 20.10
CA PRO A 15 69.15 74.29 19.96
C PRO A 15 67.93 74.37 19.00
N ALA A 16 67.86 73.52 17.98
CA ALA A 16 66.76 73.44 17.01
C ALA A 16 65.44 73.18 17.75
N PRO A 17 64.30 73.79 17.37
CA PRO A 17 63.03 73.55 18.03
C PRO A 17 62.64 72.09 17.90
N PRO A 18 62.04 71.48 18.98
CA PRO A 18 61.66 70.09 18.94
C PRO A 18 60.68 69.86 17.78
N VAL A 19 61.03 69.02 16.81
CA VAL A 19 60.19 68.58 15.74
C VAL A 19 59.08 67.76 16.39
N ARG A 20 57.97 68.40 16.73
CA ARG A 20 56.72 67.71 17.11
C ARG A 20 56.35 66.82 15.98
N SER A 21 56.65 65.49 16.13
CA SER A 21 56.42 64.56 15.04
C SER A 21 54.91 64.45 14.77
N ARG A 22 54.43 65.08 13.71
CA ARG A 22 53.07 64.95 13.20
C ARG A 22 52.65 63.48 13.03
N THR A 23 53.66 62.60 12.94
CA THR A 23 53.53 61.14 12.92
C THR A 23 52.99 60.58 14.23
N ARG A 24 53.46 61.04 15.43
CA ARG A 24 52.95 60.56 16.74
C ARG A 24 51.49 60.98 16.94
N ALA A 25 51.11 62.21 16.57
CA ALA A 25 49.72 62.68 16.64
C ALA A 25 48.83 61.87 15.71
N ARG A 26 49.25 61.57 14.47
CA ARG A 26 48.54 60.74 13.50
C ARG A 26 48.36 59.30 14.00
N VAL A 27 49.39 58.71 14.62
CA VAL A 27 49.32 57.37 15.22
C VAL A 27 48.32 57.31 16.39
N ILE A 28 48.34 58.32 17.28
CA ILE A 28 47.39 58.40 18.41
C ILE A 28 45.96 58.54 17.92
N VAL A 29 45.71 59.38 16.91
CA VAL A 29 44.37 59.51 16.28
C VAL A 29 43.91 58.19 15.62
N LEU A 30 44.81 57.53 14.91
CA LEU A 30 44.48 56.22 14.28
C LEU A 30 44.19 55.16 15.32
N VAL A 31 44.99 55.06 16.38
CA VAL A 31 44.73 54.09 17.49
C VAL A 31 43.44 54.44 18.20
N GLY A 32 43.14 55.71 18.47
CA GLY A 32 41.89 56.16 19.04
C GLY A 32 40.67 55.77 18.18
N LEU A 33 40.78 55.93 16.85
CA LEU A 33 39.75 55.55 15.90
C LEU A 33 39.52 54.02 15.88
N ILE A 34 40.59 53.23 15.90
CA ILE A 34 40.55 51.76 16.00
C ILE A 34 39.85 51.32 17.29
N VAL A 35 40.19 51.90 18.42
CA VAL A 35 39.58 51.60 19.72
C VAL A 35 38.07 51.94 19.69
N LEU A 36 37.72 53.09 19.13
CA LEU A 36 36.31 53.51 18.99
C LEU A 36 35.52 52.54 18.12
N VAL A 37 36.06 52.12 16.97
CA VAL A 37 35.45 51.15 16.05
C VAL A 37 35.29 49.79 16.75
N LEU A 38 36.30 49.32 17.47
CA LEU A 38 36.22 48.07 18.21
C LEU A 38 35.19 48.14 19.35
N ALA A 39 35.13 49.26 20.08
CA ALA A 39 34.15 49.49 21.14
C ALA A 39 32.69 49.51 20.56
N ALA A 40 32.52 50.19 19.44
CA ALA A 40 31.24 50.22 18.74
C ALA A 40 30.85 48.82 18.21
N ALA A 41 31.78 48.11 17.60
CA ALA A 41 31.59 46.72 17.16
C ALA A 41 31.25 45.76 18.32
N TYR A 42 31.91 45.91 19.46
CA TYR A 42 31.62 45.12 20.66
C TYR A 42 30.23 45.47 21.22
N GLY A 43 29.87 46.73 21.31
CA GLY A 43 28.54 47.17 21.74
C GLY A 43 27.44 46.61 20.83
N TYR A 44 27.63 46.72 19.51
CA TYR A 44 26.70 46.16 18.52
C TYR A 44 26.56 44.64 18.63
N ASP A 45 27.71 43.90 18.78
CA ASP A 45 27.70 42.46 18.93
C ASP A 45 26.93 42.00 20.21
N ARG A 46 27.12 42.76 21.30
CA ARG A 46 26.40 42.51 22.59
C ARG A 46 24.89 42.76 22.48
N MET A 47 24.50 43.86 21.86
CA MET A 47 23.09 44.19 21.61
C MET A 47 22.42 43.15 20.68
N SER A 48 23.18 42.66 19.70
CA SER A 48 22.70 41.67 18.74
C SER A 48 22.88 40.21 19.19
N ALA A 49 23.34 39.96 20.43
CA ALA A 49 23.64 38.60 20.91
C ALA A 49 22.42 37.68 21.05
N THR A 50 21.19 38.24 21.05
CA THR A 50 19.91 37.51 21.08
C THR A 50 19.29 37.33 19.71
N HIS A 51 19.93 37.86 18.65
CA HIS A 51 19.44 37.82 17.28
C HIS A 51 20.35 36.95 16.40
N TYR A 52 19.76 36.26 15.43
CA TYR A 52 20.50 35.46 14.45
C TYR A 52 21.34 36.36 13.52
N PHE A 53 22.42 35.79 12.96
CA PHE A 53 23.16 36.48 11.91
C PHE A 53 22.25 36.82 10.73
N PRO A 54 22.41 37.99 10.08
CA PRO A 54 21.74 38.28 8.84
C PRO A 54 21.95 37.17 7.81
N GLY A 55 20.91 36.78 7.08
CA GLY A 55 21.01 35.68 6.11
C GLY A 55 20.86 34.28 6.68
N THR A 56 20.77 34.09 8.00
CA THR A 56 20.52 32.76 8.61
C THR A 56 19.22 32.14 8.08
N ARG A 57 19.32 30.89 7.66
CA ARG A 57 18.16 30.08 7.24
C ARG A 57 18.07 28.82 8.09
N ILE A 58 16.85 28.30 8.27
CA ILE A 58 16.58 26.99 8.86
C ILE A 58 15.58 26.30 7.94
N GLY A 59 15.97 25.17 7.34
CA GLY A 59 15.14 24.46 6.37
C GLY A 59 14.74 25.32 5.16
N GLY A 60 15.66 26.20 4.69
CA GLY A 60 15.42 27.16 3.62
C GLY A 60 14.66 28.42 4.05
N GLN A 61 14.02 28.45 5.24
CA GLN A 61 13.28 29.61 5.73
C GLN A 61 14.23 30.67 6.31
N LEU A 62 14.18 31.90 5.79
CA LEU A 62 14.98 33.03 6.27
C LEU A 62 14.49 33.47 7.66
N ILE A 63 15.40 33.46 8.64
CA ILE A 63 15.20 33.91 10.03
C ILE A 63 16.25 34.92 10.48
N GLY A 64 17.15 35.31 9.58
CA GLY A 64 18.23 36.26 9.88
C GLY A 64 17.73 37.55 10.49
N SER A 65 18.52 38.14 11.41
CA SER A 65 18.20 39.37 12.16
C SER A 65 16.96 39.29 13.06
N ARG A 66 16.38 38.12 13.25
CA ARG A 66 15.25 37.90 14.15
C ARG A 66 15.69 37.47 15.55
N SER A 67 14.89 37.73 16.55
CA SER A 67 15.02 37.15 17.87
C SER A 67 14.63 35.67 17.86
N VAL A 68 14.96 34.93 18.92
CA VAL A 68 14.56 33.51 19.06
C VAL A 68 13.05 33.34 18.98
N ALA A 69 12.30 34.19 19.68
CA ALA A 69 10.84 34.11 19.72
C ALA A 69 10.21 34.34 18.34
N GLU A 70 10.69 35.34 17.60
CA GLU A 70 10.23 35.60 16.23
C GLU A 70 10.58 34.46 15.29
N ALA A 71 11.80 33.92 15.38
CA ALA A 71 12.23 32.79 14.57
C ALA A 71 11.40 31.53 14.88
N GLU A 72 11.18 31.21 16.17
CA GLU A 72 10.32 30.11 16.58
C GLU A 72 8.88 30.28 16.00
N ALA A 73 8.32 31.47 16.05
CA ALA A 73 6.98 31.75 15.51
C ALA A 73 6.93 31.54 13.97
N ILE A 74 7.93 32.07 13.24
CA ILE A 74 8.03 31.89 11.78
C ILE A 74 8.17 30.41 11.41
N LEU A 75 9.07 29.69 12.10
CA LEU A 75 9.30 28.26 11.85
C LEU A 75 8.09 27.42 12.23
N HIS A 76 7.42 27.74 13.34
CA HIS A 76 6.18 27.08 13.75
C HIS A 76 5.10 27.21 12.67
N GLN A 77 4.86 28.44 12.19
CA GLN A 77 3.87 28.69 11.14
C GLN A 77 4.20 27.96 9.83
N ARG A 78 5.49 27.87 9.50
CA ARG A 78 5.94 27.30 8.22
C ARG A 78 5.99 25.78 8.24
N PHE A 79 6.37 25.15 9.36
CA PHE A 79 6.68 23.71 9.44
C PHE A 79 5.77 22.92 10.38
N VAL A 80 5.27 23.52 11.48
CA VAL A 80 4.42 22.80 12.45
C VAL A 80 2.94 22.90 12.08
N VAL A 81 2.47 24.09 11.71
CA VAL A 81 1.06 24.29 11.33
C VAL A 81 0.62 23.36 10.18
N PRO A 82 1.42 23.14 9.12
CA PRO A 82 1.05 22.19 8.08
C PRO A 82 0.89 20.74 8.54
N LEU A 83 1.59 20.32 9.61
CA LEU A 83 1.44 18.96 10.17
C LEU A 83 0.05 18.73 10.79
N ASN A 84 -0.68 19.80 11.12
CA ASN A 84 -2.06 19.73 11.62
C ASN A 84 -3.11 19.85 10.50
N ARG A 85 -2.69 19.98 9.24
CA ARG A 85 -3.62 19.95 8.11
C ARG A 85 -3.93 18.51 7.75
N PRO A 86 -5.22 18.14 7.58
CA PRO A 86 -5.57 16.78 7.22
C PRO A 86 -5.05 16.43 5.83
N VAL A 87 -4.53 15.24 5.72
CA VAL A 87 -4.21 14.56 4.46
C VAL A 87 -5.18 13.41 4.26
N VAL A 88 -5.49 13.11 3.02
CA VAL A 88 -6.42 12.03 2.70
C VAL A 88 -5.63 10.74 2.53
N VAL A 89 -5.95 9.75 3.36
CA VAL A 89 -5.41 8.38 3.24
C VAL A 89 -6.44 7.52 2.53
N THR A 90 -6.07 6.98 1.38
CA THR A 90 -6.97 6.19 0.52
C THR A 90 -6.51 4.75 0.37
N GLY A 91 -7.47 3.85 0.35
CA GLY A 91 -7.37 2.46 -0.07
C GLY A 91 -8.67 2.05 -0.78
N PRO A 92 -8.74 0.87 -1.41
CA PRO A 92 -9.96 0.39 -2.03
C PRO A 92 -11.14 0.37 -1.03
N ALA A 93 -12.20 1.15 -1.33
CA ALA A 93 -13.40 1.31 -0.50
C ALA A 93 -13.18 1.87 0.91
N LEU A 94 -12.06 2.53 1.16
CA LEU A 94 -11.79 3.25 2.41
C LEU A 94 -11.05 4.55 2.09
N ARG A 95 -11.58 5.64 2.65
CA ARG A 95 -10.99 6.98 2.60
C ARG A 95 -11.11 7.58 3.98
N GLU A 96 -9.97 7.93 4.56
CA GLU A 96 -9.90 8.57 5.88
C GLU A 96 -9.10 9.85 5.79
N GLU A 97 -9.45 10.82 6.62
CA GLU A 97 -8.67 12.03 6.80
C GLU A 97 -7.94 11.93 8.14
N ALA A 98 -6.64 12.18 8.12
CA ALA A 98 -5.81 12.22 9.30
C ALA A 98 -4.73 13.27 9.15
N THR A 99 -4.27 13.87 10.26
CA THR A 99 -3.18 14.82 10.20
C THR A 99 -1.83 14.10 10.28
N PRO A 100 -0.77 14.62 9.64
CA PRO A 100 0.58 14.10 9.87
C PRO A 100 0.97 14.06 11.35
N TRP A 101 0.46 15.02 12.14
CA TRP A 101 0.63 15.04 13.59
C TRP A 101 0.04 13.81 14.27
N ASP A 102 -1.19 13.41 13.93
CA ASP A 102 -1.85 12.22 14.47
C ASP A 102 -1.13 10.93 14.05
N MET A 103 -0.50 10.95 12.88
CA MET A 103 0.35 9.86 12.39
C MET A 103 1.74 9.81 13.04
N GLY A 104 2.04 10.69 14.02
CA GLY A 104 3.31 10.69 14.74
C GLY A 104 4.42 11.54 14.15
N PHE A 105 4.16 12.34 13.12
CA PHE A 105 5.17 13.24 12.55
C PHE A 105 5.34 14.48 13.42
N ARG A 106 6.59 14.87 13.66
CA ARG A 106 6.99 15.96 14.55
C ARG A 106 8.12 16.77 13.92
N VAL A 107 8.13 18.05 14.24
CA VAL A 107 9.25 18.96 13.93
C VAL A 107 9.55 19.78 15.17
N ASP A 108 10.75 19.63 15.72
CA ASP A 108 11.18 20.45 16.86
C ASP A 108 11.87 21.73 16.39
N VAL A 109 11.05 22.69 16.02
CA VAL A 109 11.54 24.01 15.58
C VAL A 109 12.22 24.77 16.71
N LYS A 110 11.84 24.53 17.98
CA LYS A 110 12.40 25.25 19.15
C LYS A 110 13.83 24.80 19.44
N GLU A 111 14.07 23.50 19.42
CA GLU A 111 15.38 22.93 19.64
C GLU A 111 16.36 23.40 18.57
N VAL A 112 16.01 23.23 17.30
CA VAL A 112 16.87 23.64 16.18
C VAL A 112 17.15 25.16 16.19
N ALA A 113 16.13 25.97 16.45
CA ALA A 113 16.31 27.42 16.55
C ALA A 113 17.33 27.80 17.65
N ARG A 114 17.20 27.19 18.85
CA ARG A 114 18.11 27.45 19.97
C ARG A 114 19.51 26.95 19.69
N GLU A 115 19.65 25.76 19.08
CA GLU A 115 20.95 25.18 18.74
C GLU A 115 21.71 26.05 17.74
N VAL A 116 21.06 26.52 16.67
CA VAL A 116 21.64 27.42 15.66
C VAL A 116 22.14 28.72 16.33
N LEU A 117 21.34 29.34 17.20
CA LEU A 117 21.79 30.54 17.91
C LEU A 117 22.94 30.25 18.85
N ALA A 118 22.90 29.12 19.58
CA ALA A 118 24.00 28.72 20.47
C ALA A 118 25.31 28.48 19.71
N GLN A 119 25.23 27.87 18.52
CA GLN A 119 26.38 27.69 17.64
C GLN A 119 26.93 29.04 17.14
N GLN A 120 26.08 29.99 16.73
CA GLN A 120 26.49 31.32 16.33
C GLN A 120 27.15 32.10 17.47
N ARG A 121 26.69 31.92 18.71
CA ARG A 121 27.32 32.54 19.90
C ARG A 121 28.72 32.00 20.22
N ARG A 122 29.01 30.73 19.87
CA ARG A 122 30.32 30.10 20.06
C ARG A 122 31.36 30.59 19.04
N THR A 123 30.94 31.27 17.97
CA THR A 123 31.86 31.82 16.97
C THR A 123 32.76 32.93 17.61
N PRO A 124 34.05 33.01 17.28
CA PRO A 124 34.95 34.06 17.80
C PRO A 124 34.45 35.48 17.48
N PHE A 125 34.72 36.42 18.37
CA PHE A 125 34.20 37.81 18.28
C PHE A 125 34.43 38.47 16.90
N VAL A 126 35.68 38.41 16.41
CA VAL A 126 36.02 39.05 15.10
C VAL A 126 35.21 38.43 13.96
N GLU A 127 35.08 37.10 13.96
CA GLU A 127 34.32 36.40 12.96
C GLU A 127 32.81 36.70 13.08
N ARG A 128 32.27 36.80 14.32
CA ARG A 128 30.87 37.22 14.54
C ARG A 128 30.57 38.59 13.94
N VAL A 129 31.45 39.58 14.21
CA VAL A 129 31.29 40.94 13.69
C VAL A 129 31.32 40.91 12.16
N TRP A 130 32.31 40.21 11.60
CA TRP A 130 32.43 40.07 10.15
C TRP A 130 31.20 39.41 9.51
N ARG A 131 30.75 38.27 10.03
CA ARG A 131 29.58 37.57 9.50
C ARG A 131 28.32 38.39 9.59
N ARG A 132 28.14 39.19 10.67
CA ARG A 132 27.03 40.12 10.81
C ARG A 132 27.06 41.24 9.77
N ALA A 133 28.23 41.82 9.58
CA ALA A 133 28.40 42.92 8.62
C ALA A 133 28.26 42.46 7.16
N ALA A 134 28.79 41.29 6.85
CA ALA A 134 28.75 40.73 5.50
C ALA A 134 27.43 39.97 5.17
N GLY A 135 26.53 39.77 6.14
CA GLY A 135 25.31 38.99 5.95
C GLY A 135 25.54 37.52 5.67
N ILE A 136 26.72 36.99 6.07
CA ILE A 136 27.11 35.60 5.82
C ILE A 136 26.58 34.70 6.92
N ALA A 137 25.64 33.83 6.55
CA ALA A 137 25.17 32.77 7.43
C ALA A 137 24.82 31.51 6.63
N GLY A 138 24.72 30.38 7.30
CA GLY A 138 24.37 29.12 6.69
C GLY A 138 22.87 28.83 6.73
N ASP A 139 22.48 27.78 6.03
CA ASP A 139 21.17 27.13 6.17
C ASP A 139 21.32 25.89 7.05
N ALA A 140 20.65 25.87 8.20
CA ALA A 140 20.61 24.71 9.08
C ALA A 140 19.50 23.76 8.60
N PRO A 141 19.80 22.45 8.49
CA PRO A 141 18.78 21.50 8.09
C PRO A 141 17.71 21.36 9.17
N LEU A 142 16.46 21.43 8.79
CA LEU A 142 15.33 21.08 9.64
C LEU A 142 14.92 19.65 9.31
N ARG A 143 15.00 18.75 10.30
CA ARG A 143 14.62 17.35 10.11
C ARG A 143 13.19 17.13 10.56
N LEU A 144 12.43 16.45 9.69
CA LEU A 144 11.15 15.88 10.07
C LEU A 144 11.43 14.61 10.88
N ASN A 145 11.03 14.61 12.14
CA ASN A 145 11.11 13.45 13.02
C ASN A 145 9.73 12.77 13.02
N PHE A 146 9.70 11.47 13.26
CA PHE A 146 8.46 10.75 13.45
C PHE A 146 8.59 9.73 14.58
N ASP A 147 7.53 9.62 15.35
CA ASP A 147 7.35 8.53 16.30
C ASP A 147 6.91 7.28 15.55
N ARG A 148 7.85 6.39 15.30
CA ARG A 148 7.60 5.15 14.56
C ARG A 148 6.46 4.33 15.16
N ALA A 149 6.37 4.26 16.49
CA ALA A 149 5.29 3.54 17.15
C ALA A 149 3.91 4.17 16.90
N ALA A 150 3.84 5.49 16.75
CA ALA A 150 2.59 6.17 16.38
C ALA A 150 2.20 5.88 14.92
N VAL A 151 3.18 5.92 13.99
CA VAL A 151 2.95 5.54 12.58
C VAL A 151 2.47 4.09 12.48
N GLU A 152 3.11 3.17 13.21
CA GLU A 152 2.74 1.76 13.23
C GLU A 152 1.33 1.54 13.82
N ARG A 153 0.96 2.25 14.89
CA ARG A 153 -0.41 2.20 15.44
C ARG A 153 -1.45 2.69 14.44
N PHE A 154 -1.19 3.82 13.78
CA PHE A 154 -2.09 4.34 12.75
C PHE A 154 -2.22 3.36 11.58
N ALA A 155 -1.09 2.87 11.05
CA ALA A 155 -1.06 1.89 9.97
C ALA A 155 -1.82 0.61 10.35
N SER A 156 -1.62 0.08 11.58
CA SER A 156 -2.31 -1.11 12.07
C SER A 156 -3.84 -0.93 12.11
N ALA A 157 -4.31 0.23 12.61
CA ALA A 157 -5.75 0.53 12.64
C ALA A 157 -6.35 0.57 11.22
N PHE A 158 -5.61 1.11 10.25
CA PHE A 158 -6.05 1.15 8.86
C PHE A 158 -6.03 -0.26 8.22
N VAL A 159 -4.99 -1.05 8.48
CA VAL A 159 -4.86 -2.45 8.03
C VAL A 159 -6.05 -3.30 8.50
N GLN A 160 -6.45 -3.17 9.77
CA GLN A 160 -7.60 -3.89 10.32
C GLN A 160 -8.93 -3.53 9.63
N LYS A 161 -9.11 -2.29 9.19
CA LYS A 161 -10.32 -1.84 8.48
C LYS A 161 -10.34 -2.29 7.02
N VAL A 162 -9.17 -2.40 6.39
CA VAL A 162 -9.05 -2.72 4.97
C VAL A 162 -9.05 -4.22 4.71
N ASN A 163 -8.32 -4.99 5.52
CA ASN A 163 -8.09 -6.40 5.28
C ASN A 163 -9.38 -7.21 5.44
N ARG A 164 -9.65 -8.04 4.45
CA ARG A 164 -10.72 -9.04 4.49
C ARG A 164 -10.33 -10.23 3.64
N TYR A 165 -10.73 -11.41 4.06
CA TYR A 165 -10.58 -12.62 3.26
C TYR A 165 -11.54 -12.58 2.05
N PRO A 166 -11.16 -13.21 0.93
CA PRO A 166 -12.08 -13.46 -0.16
C PRO A 166 -13.20 -14.39 0.30
N ILE A 167 -14.38 -14.24 -0.27
CA ILE A 167 -15.51 -15.14 -0.05
C ILE A 167 -15.86 -15.74 -1.39
N ASP A 168 -15.87 -17.08 -1.47
CA ASP A 168 -16.24 -17.81 -2.69
C ASP A 168 -17.72 -17.64 -3.03
N ALA A 169 -18.01 -17.63 -4.31
CA ALA A 169 -19.36 -17.70 -4.79
C ALA A 169 -20.02 -19.01 -4.35
N GLN A 170 -21.32 -18.97 -4.10
CA GLN A 170 -22.09 -20.11 -3.60
C GLN A 170 -23.35 -20.32 -4.43
N LEU A 171 -23.77 -21.59 -4.55
CA LEU A 171 -25.07 -21.95 -5.09
C LEU A 171 -26.06 -22.14 -3.93
N LYS A 172 -27.25 -21.54 -4.08
CA LYS A 172 -28.38 -21.76 -3.18
C LYS A 172 -29.57 -22.25 -3.99
N LEU A 173 -30.09 -23.41 -3.63
CA LEU A 173 -31.28 -23.97 -4.22
C LEU A 173 -32.46 -23.82 -3.23
N ASN A 174 -33.53 -23.15 -3.67
CA ASN A 174 -34.78 -23.01 -2.92
C ASN A 174 -35.91 -23.58 -3.77
N GLY A 175 -36.30 -24.84 -3.52
CA GLY A 175 -37.16 -25.58 -4.46
C GLY A 175 -36.45 -25.67 -5.81
N ASP A 176 -37.12 -25.21 -6.87
CA ASP A 176 -36.57 -25.17 -8.24
C ASP A 176 -35.81 -23.87 -8.56
N ALA A 177 -35.74 -22.93 -7.64
CA ALA A 177 -35.06 -21.66 -7.88
C ALA A 177 -33.59 -21.77 -7.50
N LEU A 178 -32.69 -21.74 -8.49
CA LEU A 178 -31.25 -21.68 -8.30
C LEU A 178 -30.80 -20.22 -8.20
N THR A 179 -30.18 -19.86 -7.11
CA THR A 179 -29.61 -18.54 -6.86
C THR A 179 -28.09 -18.63 -6.74
N ILE A 180 -27.39 -17.78 -7.50
CA ILE A 180 -25.94 -17.64 -7.37
C ILE A 180 -25.67 -16.49 -6.42
N VAL A 181 -25.05 -16.77 -5.26
CA VAL A 181 -24.52 -15.76 -4.36
C VAL A 181 -23.14 -15.39 -4.89
N PRO A 182 -22.92 -14.12 -5.29
CA PRO A 182 -21.66 -13.72 -5.91
C PRO A 182 -20.50 -13.81 -4.93
N ASP A 183 -19.31 -14.02 -5.47
CA ASP A 183 -18.06 -13.95 -4.73
C ASP A 183 -17.75 -12.54 -4.24
N GLN A 184 -16.89 -12.45 -3.25
CA GLN A 184 -16.35 -11.18 -2.78
C GLN A 184 -14.83 -11.22 -2.84
N VAL A 185 -14.27 -10.24 -3.52
CA VAL A 185 -12.83 -10.05 -3.61
C VAL A 185 -12.26 -9.71 -2.24
N GLY A 186 -11.25 -10.45 -1.82
CA GLY A 186 -10.47 -10.16 -0.62
C GLY A 186 -9.55 -8.96 -0.80
N ARG A 187 -9.03 -8.44 0.30
CA ARG A 187 -8.07 -7.33 0.32
C ARG A 187 -7.00 -7.60 1.34
N GLN A 188 -5.78 -7.31 0.99
CA GLN A 188 -4.64 -7.46 1.88
C GLN A 188 -3.74 -6.24 1.78
N LEU A 189 -3.39 -5.71 2.92
CA LEU A 189 -2.40 -4.66 3.13
C LEU A 189 -1.52 -5.11 4.28
N SER A 190 -0.21 -5.18 4.08
CA SER A 190 0.71 -5.45 5.18
C SER A 190 0.98 -4.17 5.98
N GLN A 191 1.24 -4.31 7.27
CA GLN A 191 1.56 -3.17 8.13
C GLN A 191 2.83 -2.46 7.67
N SER A 192 3.85 -3.20 7.25
CA SER A 192 5.11 -2.65 6.78
C SER A 192 4.95 -1.82 5.50
N GLU A 193 4.13 -2.28 4.55
CA GLU A 193 3.83 -1.53 3.33
C GLU A 193 3.06 -0.25 3.64
N ALA A 194 2.10 -0.31 4.57
CA ALA A 194 1.35 0.86 5.01
C ALA A 194 2.26 1.90 5.67
N VAL A 195 3.12 1.49 6.61
CA VAL A 195 4.10 2.36 7.27
C VAL A 195 5.01 3.02 6.24
N ASN A 196 5.62 2.24 5.36
CA ASN A 196 6.53 2.75 4.33
C ASN A 196 5.84 3.75 3.37
N ALA A 197 4.59 3.48 2.99
CA ALA A 197 3.82 4.37 2.13
C ALA A 197 3.50 5.70 2.82
N ILE A 198 3.13 5.67 4.11
CA ILE A 198 2.87 6.87 4.93
C ILE A 198 4.15 7.69 5.06
N GLU A 199 5.25 7.09 5.54
CA GLU A 199 6.54 7.76 5.74
C GLU A 199 7.04 8.41 4.45
N LYS A 200 7.06 7.66 3.35
CA LYS A 200 7.52 8.15 2.05
C LYS A 200 6.66 9.28 1.48
N SER A 201 5.35 9.21 1.66
CA SER A 201 4.43 10.24 1.15
C SER A 201 4.57 11.53 1.95
N LEU A 202 4.57 11.46 3.28
CA LEU A 202 4.69 12.63 4.15
C LEU A 202 6.08 13.29 4.09
N ALA A 203 7.15 12.49 3.96
CA ALA A 203 8.50 13.03 3.74
C ALA A 203 8.61 13.86 2.44
N ARG A 204 7.77 13.60 1.46
CA ARG A 204 7.67 14.38 0.20
C ARG A 204 6.68 15.54 0.27
N GLY A 205 6.01 15.75 1.40
CA GLY A 205 5.01 16.80 1.55
C GLY A 205 3.70 16.51 0.81
N ALA A 206 3.34 15.24 0.60
CA ALA A 206 2.12 14.87 -0.11
C ALA A 206 0.87 15.28 0.68
N SER A 207 -0.14 15.78 -0.01
CA SER A 207 -1.47 16.09 0.54
C SER A 207 -2.43 14.90 0.52
N GLY A 208 -2.00 13.77 -0.05
CA GLY A 208 -2.74 12.52 -0.10
C GLY A 208 -1.81 11.32 -0.08
N ILE A 209 -2.25 10.25 0.55
CA ILE A 209 -1.52 8.99 0.72
C ILE A 209 -2.37 7.88 0.14
N THR A 210 -1.86 7.19 -0.87
CA THR A 210 -2.49 5.97 -1.40
C THR A 210 -1.75 4.76 -0.84
N LEU A 211 -2.48 3.88 -0.15
CA LEU A 211 -1.92 2.66 0.40
C LEU A 211 -1.94 1.52 -0.63
N PRO A 212 -0.89 0.70 -0.72
CA PRO A 212 -0.76 -0.38 -1.69
C PRO A 212 -1.56 -1.62 -1.25
N VAL A 213 -2.87 -1.56 -1.42
CA VAL A 213 -3.77 -2.68 -1.08
C VAL A 213 -3.81 -3.68 -2.23
N HIS A 214 -3.50 -4.94 -1.93
CA HIS A 214 -3.56 -6.05 -2.87
C HIS A 214 -4.96 -6.66 -2.86
N LEU A 215 -5.52 -6.88 -4.05
CA LEU A 215 -6.80 -7.58 -4.22
C LEU A 215 -6.52 -9.08 -4.31
N ILE A 216 -7.29 -9.87 -3.55
CA ILE A 216 -7.21 -11.33 -3.55
C ILE A 216 -8.51 -11.86 -4.16
N PRO A 217 -8.47 -12.44 -5.35
CA PRO A 217 -9.68 -13.03 -5.96
C PRO A 217 -10.17 -14.20 -5.11
N ALA A 218 -11.46 -14.43 -5.15
CA ALA A 218 -12.06 -15.66 -4.60
C ALA A 218 -11.60 -16.88 -5.41
N SER A 219 -11.51 -18.04 -4.75
CA SER A 219 -11.14 -19.30 -5.40
C SER A 219 -12.22 -19.78 -6.35
N ILE A 220 -13.48 -19.56 -5.98
CA ILE A 220 -14.66 -19.84 -6.82
C ILE A 220 -15.35 -18.52 -7.10
N GLN A 221 -15.33 -18.09 -8.35
CA GLN A 221 -15.99 -16.88 -8.80
C GLN A 221 -17.39 -17.19 -9.32
N ALA A 222 -18.29 -16.20 -9.34
CA ALA A 222 -19.66 -16.37 -9.81
C ALA A 222 -19.76 -16.86 -11.27
N ASN A 223 -18.77 -16.54 -12.10
CA ASN A 223 -18.70 -17.02 -13.49
C ASN A 223 -18.51 -18.55 -13.61
N ALA A 224 -17.95 -19.21 -12.58
CA ALA A 224 -17.85 -20.68 -12.53
C ALA A 224 -19.24 -21.34 -12.51
N PHE A 225 -20.28 -20.60 -12.16
CA PHE A 225 -21.67 -21.04 -12.14
C PHE A 225 -22.47 -20.55 -13.36
N SER A 226 -21.79 -20.21 -14.45
CA SER A 226 -22.46 -19.83 -15.70
C SER A 226 -23.41 -20.91 -16.23
N LYS A 227 -23.04 -22.19 -16.03
CA LYS A 227 -23.86 -23.37 -16.26
C LYS A 227 -23.85 -24.24 -14.99
N VAL A 228 -24.98 -24.76 -14.58
CA VAL A 228 -25.12 -25.64 -13.42
C VAL A 228 -26.14 -26.71 -13.73
N LEU A 229 -25.81 -27.96 -13.41
CA LEU A 229 -26.76 -29.07 -13.44
C LEU A 229 -27.34 -29.31 -12.05
N VAL A 230 -28.63 -29.49 -11.96
CA VAL A 230 -29.32 -29.93 -10.74
C VAL A 230 -30.04 -31.23 -11.04
N VAL A 231 -29.67 -32.29 -10.35
CA VAL A 231 -30.29 -33.62 -10.44
C VAL A 231 -31.15 -33.83 -9.21
N SER A 232 -32.42 -34.08 -9.38
CA SER A 232 -33.35 -34.49 -8.33
C SER A 232 -33.54 -35.99 -8.37
N THR A 233 -33.03 -36.68 -7.31
CA THR A 233 -33.19 -38.13 -7.16
C THR A 233 -34.62 -38.54 -6.77
N THR A 234 -35.39 -37.59 -6.22
CA THR A 234 -36.81 -37.82 -5.83
C THR A 234 -37.77 -37.57 -6.96
N GLN A 235 -37.43 -36.67 -7.89
CA GLN A 235 -38.25 -36.33 -9.05
C GLN A 235 -37.80 -37.07 -10.33
N ASN A 236 -36.62 -37.69 -10.29
CA ASN A 236 -35.95 -38.28 -11.45
C ASN A 236 -35.83 -37.29 -12.63
N THR A 237 -35.36 -36.07 -12.30
CA THR A 237 -35.16 -35.00 -13.29
C THR A 237 -33.74 -34.45 -13.21
N LEU A 238 -33.22 -34.01 -14.38
CA LEU A 238 -32.01 -33.25 -14.51
C LEU A 238 -32.33 -31.89 -15.12
N LYS A 239 -32.01 -30.81 -14.43
CA LYS A 239 -32.23 -29.43 -14.85
C LYS A 239 -30.91 -28.76 -15.15
N LEU A 240 -30.78 -28.19 -16.37
CA LEU A 240 -29.67 -27.31 -16.74
C LEU A 240 -30.10 -25.87 -16.50
N TYR A 241 -29.32 -25.19 -15.64
CA TYR A 241 -29.43 -23.75 -15.45
C TYR A 241 -28.29 -23.04 -16.20
N SER A 242 -28.65 -21.93 -16.86
CA SER A 242 -27.70 -20.99 -17.47
C SER A 242 -27.92 -19.62 -16.88
N GLN A 243 -26.83 -19.02 -16.30
CA GLN A 243 -26.90 -17.73 -15.61
C GLN A 243 -28.00 -17.69 -14.53
N GLY A 244 -28.14 -18.78 -13.75
CA GLY A 244 -29.16 -18.92 -12.71
C GLY A 244 -30.61 -19.13 -13.22
N LYS A 245 -30.84 -19.17 -14.51
CA LYS A 245 -32.17 -19.41 -15.11
C LYS A 245 -32.25 -20.82 -15.67
N LEU A 246 -33.41 -21.48 -15.47
CA LEU A 246 -33.68 -22.79 -16.07
C LEU A 246 -33.63 -22.68 -17.60
N ALA A 247 -32.68 -23.40 -18.20
CA ALA A 247 -32.47 -23.44 -19.65
C ALA A 247 -33.14 -24.69 -20.28
N LYS A 248 -33.01 -25.84 -19.63
CA LYS A 248 -33.57 -27.10 -20.09
C LYS A 248 -33.81 -28.09 -18.93
N GLN A 249 -34.79 -28.93 -19.06
CA GLN A 249 -35.08 -30.05 -18.14
C GLN A 249 -35.13 -31.34 -18.93
N PHE A 250 -34.68 -32.41 -18.31
CA PHE A 250 -34.66 -33.77 -18.83
C PHE A 250 -35.20 -34.72 -17.77
N ASP A 251 -35.90 -35.76 -18.20
CA ASP A 251 -36.25 -36.88 -17.36
C ASP A 251 -35.05 -37.86 -17.33
N VAL A 252 -34.74 -38.39 -16.16
CA VAL A 252 -33.58 -39.25 -15.96
C VAL A 252 -33.94 -40.47 -15.13
N ALA A 253 -33.09 -41.51 -15.16
CA ALA A 253 -33.13 -42.53 -14.15
C ALA A 253 -31.98 -42.31 -13.16
N THR A 254 -32.25 -42.54 -11.85
CA THR A 254 -31.26 -42.42 -10.81
C THR A 254 -31.07 -43.80 -10.07
N GLY A 255 -30.19 -43.85 -9.12
CA GLY A 255 -29.84 -45.07 -8.39
C GLY A 255 -30.99 -45.69 -7.59
N THR A 256 -31.03 -47.00 -7.57
CA THR A 256 -31.94 -47.78 -6.68
C THR A 256 -31.59 -47.56 -5.21
N GLY A 257 -32.47 -47.99 -4.29
CA GLY A 257 -32.17 -47.95 -2.84
C GLY A 257 -30.96 -48.78 -2.42
N GLY A 258 -30.59 -49.81 -3.20
CA GLY A 258 -29.37 -50.60 -2.94
C GLY A 258 -28.10 -49.99 -3.50
N TYR A 259 -28.20 -49.08 -4.49
CA TYR A 259 -27.11 -48.39 -5.15
C TYR A 259 -27.53 -46.93 -5.38
N PRO A 260 -27.66 -46.10 -4.32
CA PRO A 260 -28.21 -44.78 -4.45
C PRO A 260 -27.26 -43.83 -5.21
N THR A 261 -27.80 -42.93 -6.01
CA THR A 261 -27.04 -41.79 -6.53
C THR A 261 -26.63 -40.89 -5.37
N PRO A 262 -25.31 -40.58 -5.22
CA PRO A 262 -24.84 -39.81 -4.08
C PRO A 262 -25.35 -38.38 -4.12
N LEU A 263 -25.85 -37.87 -2.98
CA LEU A 263 -26.24 -36.47 -2.82
C LEU A 263 -25.01 -35.60 -2.59
N GLY A 264 -25.04 -34.36 -3.08
CA GLY A 264 -23.95 -33.41 -2.86
C GLY A 264 -23.66 -32.52 -4.06
N THR A 265 -22.54 -31.82 -3.99
CA THR A 265 -22.04 -30.97 -5.07
C THR A 265 -20.82 -31.59 -5.73
N PHE A 266 -20.94 -31.83 -7.00
CA PHE A 266 -19.93 -32.44 -7.86
C PHE A 266 -19.64 -31.54 -9.06
N LYS A 267 -18.78 -32.01 -9.97
CA LYS A 267 -18.53 -31.38 -11.28
C LYS A 267 -18.29 -32.44 -12.33
N ILE A 268 -18.56 -32.12 -13.58
CA ILE A 268 -18.12 -32.94 -14.72
C ILE A 268 -16.59 -32.89 -14.77
N VAL A 269 -15.94 -34.05 -14.82
CA VAL A 269 -14.47 -34.15 -14.87
C VAL A 269 -13.95 -34.77 -16.17
N ASP A 270 -14.80 -35.47 -16.92
CA ASP A 270 -14.47 -36.06 -18.22
C ASP A 270 -15.72 -36.24 -19.06
N LYS A 271 -15.57 -36.10 -20.39
CA LYS A 271 -16.64 -36.24 -21.36
C LYS A 271 -16.22 -37.17 -22.48
N GLN A 272 -16.97 -38.22 -22.72
CA GLN A 272 -16.68 -39.25 -23.70
C GLN A 272 -17.81 -39.38 -24.74
N GLU A 273 -17.41 -39.32 -26.02
CA GLU A 273 -18.26 -39.72 -27.15
C GLU A 273 -18.01 -41.20 -27.46
N PHE A 274 -19.10 -41.93 -27.68
CA PHE A 274 -19.04 -43.38 -27.97
C PHE A 274 -18.16 -44.14 -26.98
N PRO A 275 -18.43 -44.03 -25.63
CA PRO A 275 -17.61 -44.59 -24.61
C PRO A 275 -17.48 -46.11 -24.70
N THR A 276 -16.40 -46.65 -24.19
CA THR A 276 -16.28 -48.07 -23.82
C THR A 276 -16.71 -48.23 -22.39
N TRP A 277 -17.65 -49.16 -22.11
CA TRP A 277 -17.99 -49.54 -20.76
C TRP A 277 -16.96 -50.54 -20.21
N TYR A 278 -16.49 -50.32 -19.01
CA TYR A 278 -15.59 -51.19 -18.27
C TYR A 278 -16.32 -51.76 -17.07
N ASN A 279 -16.13 -53.07 -16.81
CA ASN A 279 -16.76 -53.73 -15.68
C ASN A 279 -16.24 -53.18 -14.35
N PRO A 280 -17.08 -52.67 -13.49
CA PRO A 280 -16.65 -52.18 -12.15
C PRO A 280 -16.38 -53.30 -11.15
N HIS A 281 -16.65 -54.57 -11.52
CA HIS A 281 -16.53 -55.73 -10.66
C HIS A 281 -17.43 -55.70 -9.42
N ASP A 282 -18.48 -54.96 -9.46
CA ASP A 282 -19.50 -54.94 -8.42
C ASP A 282 -20.38 -56.19 -8.47
N PRO A 283 -21.07 -56.57 -7.36
CA PRO A 283 -21.94 -57.75 -7.30
C PRO A 283 -22.98 -57.86 -8.44
N TRP A 284 -23.47 -56.72 -8.95
CA TRP A 284 -24.42 -56.68 -10.03
C TRP A 284 -23.81 -56.92 -11.41
N SER A 285 -22.47 -56.72 -11.58
CA SER A 285 -21.80 -56.80 -12.88
C SER A 285 -20.95 -58.07 -13.07
N VAL A 286 -20.88 -58.98 -12.07
CA VAL A 286 -20.04 -60.18 -12.10
C VAL A 286 -20.24 -61.05 -13.33
N ALA A 287 -21.45 -61.15 -13.85
CA ALA A 287 -21.76 -61.93 -15.04
C ALA A 287 -21.58 -61.16 -16.38
N MET A 288 -21.18 -59.90 -16.30
CA MET A 288 -20.98 -59.07 -17.49
C MET A 288 -19.52 -59.21 -18.02
N PRO A 289 -19.29 -58.95 -19.33
CA PRO A 289 -17.96 -58.95 -19.90
C PRO A 289 -17.07 -57.90 -19.22
N GLU A 290 -15.72 -58.04 -19.30
CA GLU A 290 -14.77 -57.04 -18.83
C GLU A 290 -14.95 -55.70 -19.48
N THR A 291 -15.27 -55.66 -20.76
CA THR A 291 -15.49 -54.45 -21.53
C THR A 291 -16.63 -54.64 -22.54
N ILE A 292 -17.38 -53.55 -22.75
CA ILE A 292 -18.35 -53.46 -23.83
C ILE A 292 -17.99 -52.21 -24.66
N GLY A 293 -17.54 -52.42 -25.89
CA GLY A 293 -17.20 -51.34 -26.81
C GLY A 293 -18.42 -50.52 -27.25
N PRO A 294 -18.18 -49.43 -27.99
CA PRO A 294 -19.27 -48.58 -28.51
C PRO A 294 -20.26 -49.40 -29.37
N GLY A 295 -21.54 -49.13 -29.20
CA GLY A 295 -22.59 -49.80 -29.98
C GLY A 295 -23.93 -49.86 -29.26
N PRO A 296 -24.92 -50.51 -29.87
CA PRO A 296 -26.31 -50.52 -29.36
C PRO A 296 -26.47 -51.25 -28.02
N ASN A 297 -25.55 -52.13 -27.70
CA ASN A 297 -25.58 -52.91 -26.45
C ASN A 297 -24.71 -52.28 -25.35
N ASN A 298 -24.09 -51.13 -25.58
CA ASN A 298 -23.30 -50.47 -24.56
C ASN A 298 -24.23 -49.78 -23.54
N PRO A 299 -24.11 -50.14 -22.24
CA PRO A 299 -24.98 -49.55 -21.22
C PRO A 299 -24.81 -48.04 -21.02
N LEU A 300 -23.65 -47.46 -21.44
CA LEU A 300 -23.39 -46.01 -21.38
C LEU A 300 -23.95 -45.23 -22.56
N GLY A 301 -24.45 -45.91 -23.57
CA GLY A 301 -24.98 -45.27 -24.76
C GLY A 301 -23.92 -44.56 -25.63
N THR A 302 -24.31 -43.43 -26.25
CA THR A 302 -23.48 -42.67 -27.17
C THR A 302 -22.67 -41.58 -26.49
N ARG A 303 -23.01 -41.17 -25.27
CA ARG A 303 -22.37 -40.09 -24.49
C ARG A 303 -22.29 -40.46 -23.03
N ALA A 304 -21.15 -40.19 -22.44
CA ALA A 304 -20.95 -40.31 -20.99
C ALA A 304 -20.18 -39.07 -20.46
N MET A 305 -20.60 -38.58 -19.32
CA MET A 305 -20.02 -37.45 -18.59
C MET A 305 -19.70 -37.93 -17.17
N ALA A 306 -18.43 -38.14 -16.85
CA ALA A 306 -18.00 -38.57 -15.53
C ALA A 306 -18.05 -37.42 -14.54
N LEU A 307 -18.55 -37.71 -13.35
CA LEU A 307 -18.61 -36.76 -12.24
C LEU A 307 -17.39 -36.91 -11.33
N SER A 308 -17.11 -35.88 -10.55
CA SER A 308 -16.10 -35.96 -9.46
C SER A 308 -16.54 -36.87 -8.29
N ALA A 309 -17.74 -37.43 -8.34
CA ALA A 309 -18.14 -38.57 -7.50
C ALA A 309 -17.58 -39.85 -8.12
N ASP A 310 -16.93 -40.67 -7.31
CA ASP A 310 -16.28 -41.88 -7.78
C ASP A 310 -17.31 -42.86 -8.39
N GLY A 311 -17.04 -43.32 -9.62
CA GLY A 311 -17.88 -44.26 -10.35
C GLY A 311 -19.23 -43.74 -10.86
N ILE A 312 -19.54 -42.44 -10.68
CA ILE A 312 -20.83 -41.84 -11.09
C ILE A 312 -20.70 -41.09 -12.41
N LEU A 313 -21.59 -41.44 -13.35
CA LEU A 313 -21.67 -40.81 -14.66
C LEU A 313 -23.09 -40.31 -14.93
N ILE A 314 -23.19 -39.29 -15.78
CA ILE A 314 -24.40 -38.93 -16.51
C ILE A 314 -24.22 -39.48 -17.92
N HIS A 315 -25.11 -40.37 -18.39
CA HIS A 315 -24.91 -41.07 -19.66
C HIS A 315 -26.19 -41.45 -20.36
N GLY A 316 -26.14 -41.74 -21.66
CA GLY A 316 -27.25 -42.32 -22.39
C GLY A 316 -27.52 -43.74 -21.98
N THR A 317 -28.71 -44.24 -22.24
CA THR A 317 -29.04 -45.68 -21.99
C THR A 317 -29.84 -46.26 -23.14
N PRO A 318 -29.58 -47.55 -23.53
CA PRO A 318 -30.50 -48.27 -24.43
C PRO A 318 -31.80 -48.69 -23.76
N GLU A 319 -31.88 -48.63 -22.41
CA GLU A 319 -33.10 -48.99 -21.63
C GLU A 319 -33.96 -47.76 -21.40
N ASP A 320 -34.66 -47.26 -22.43
CA ASP A 320 -35.53 -46.10 -22.35
C ASP A 320 -36.65 -46.24 -21.30
N SER A 321 -37.10 -47.45 -21.03
CA SER A 321 -38.13 -47.72 -20.03
C SER A 321 -37.66 -47.46 -18.58
N SER A 322 -36.36 -47.36 -18.35
CA SER A 322 -35.79 -47.01 -17.02
C SER A 322 -35.91 -45.53 -16.69
N ILE A 323 -36.08 -44.66 -17.69
CA ILE A 323 -36.13 -43.22 -17.47
C ILE A 323 -37.38 -42.83 -16.66
N GLY A 324 -37.24 -41.89 -15.74
CA GLY A 324 -38.29 -41.50 -14.79
C GLY A 324 -38.37 -42.38 -13.55
N THR A 325 -37.45 -43.34 -13.39
CA THR A 325 -37.47 -44.28 -12.26
C THR A 325 -36.11 -44.37 -11.54
N ASN A 326 -36.07 -44.98 -10.35
CA ASN A 326 -34.85 -45.30 -9.62
C ASN A 326 -34.38 -46.70 -10.02
N ALA A 327 -33.75 -46.86 -11.19
CA ALA A 327 -33.40 -48.14 -11.79
C ALA A 327 -31.91 -48.36 -12.04
N SER A 328 -31.05 -47.38 -11.75
CA SER A 328 -29.61 -47.50 -12.00
C SER A 328 -28.83 -48.04 -10.79
N HIS A 329 -27.56 -48.31 -11.01
CA HIS A 329 -26.61 -48.66 -9.95
C HIS A 329 -25.77 -47.43 -9.50
N GLY A 330 -26.45 -46.24 -9.39
CA GLY A 330 -25.84 -44.99 -8.93
C GLY A 330 -25.69 -43.95 -10.03
N CYS A 331 -25.42 -44.31 -11.27
CA CYS A 331 -25.31 -43.37 -12.39
C CYS A 331 -26.65 -42.71 -12.75
N ILE A 332 -26.59 -41.59 -13.45
CA ILE A 332 -27.74 -40.84 -13.97
C ILE A 332 -27.92 -41.23 -15.43
N ARG A 333 -29.00 -41.97 -15.74
CA ARG A 333 -29.31 -42.41 -17.10
C ARG A 333 -30.22 -41.41 -17.80
N MET A 334 -30.00 -41.18 -19.09
CA MET A 334 -30.78 -40.29 -19.97
C MET A 334 -31.18 -41.04 -21.26
N HIS A 335 -32.24 -40.57 -21.90
CA HIS A 335 -32.47 -40.93 -23.30
C HIS A 335 -31.21 -40.60 -24.14
N MET A 336 -30.92 -41.39 -25.19
CA MET A 336 -29.74 -41.15 -26.04
C MET A 336 -29.70 -39.73 -26.60
N SER A 337 -30.81 -39.27 -27.17
CA SER A 337 -30.94 -37.92 -27.74
C SER A 337 -30.72 -36.81 -26.69
N ASP A 338 -31.20 -37.04 -25.47
CA ASP A 338 -31.04 -36.07 -24.37
C ASP A 338 -29.61 -36.03 -23.83
N ALA A 339 -28.95 -37.18 -23.74
CA ALA A 339 -27.54 -37.25 -23.38
C ALA A 339 -26.65 -36.54 -24.41
N GLU A 340 -26.92 -36.72 -25.71
CA GLU A 340 -26.25 -36.00 -26.81
C GLU A 340 -26.50 -34.49 -26.77
N ALA A 341 -27.73 -34.09 -26.52
CA ALA A 341 -28.06 -32.67 -26.37
C ALA A 341 -27.38 -32.03 -25.16
N LEU A 342 -27.43 -32.68 -23.97
CA LEU A 342 -26.78 -32.21 -22.76
C LEU A 342 -25.28 -32.14 -22.94
N PHE A 343 -24.65 -33.16 -23.52
CA PHE A 343 -23.22 -33.25 -23.77
C PHE A 343 -22.71 -32.02 -24.54
N ASN A 344 -23.45 -31.55 -25.55
CA ASN A 344 -23.11 -30.37 -26.34
C ASN A 344 -23.36 -29.02 -25.59
N MET A 345 -24.13 -29.06 -24.51
CA MET A 345 -24.49 -27.85 -23.74
C MET A 345 -23.58 -27.59 -22.54
N VAL A 346 -22.83 -28.59 -22.06
CA VAL A 346 -22.01 -28.52 -20.85
C VAL A 346 -20.54 -28.80 -21.17
N ASP A 347 -19.68 -28.31 -20.28
CA ASP A 347 -18.22 -28.41 -20.41
C ASP A 347 -17.64 -29.13 -19.18
N ASP A 348 -16.40 -29.60 -19.29
CA ASP A 348 -15.63 -30.05 -18.12
C ASP A 348 -15.57 -28.91 -17.10
N GLY A 349 -15.69 -29.27 -15.82
CA GLY A 349 -15.80 -28.31 -14.73
C GLY A 349 -17.22 -27.82 -14.44
N THR A 350 -18.22 -28.11 -15.31
CA THR A 350 -19.62 -27.74 -15.03
C THR A 350 -20.08 -28.32 -13.70
N PRO A 351 -20.54 -27.49 -12.74
CA PRO A 351 -21.05 -27.95 -11.45
C PRO A 351 -22.34 -28.79 -11.58
N VAL A 352 -22.42 -29.84 -10.76
CA VAL A 352 -23.56 -30.77 -10.68
C VAL A 352 -24.00 -30.85 -9.22
N LEU A 353 -25.18 -30.36 -8.93
CA LEU A 353 -25.81 -30.47 -7.63
C LEU A 353 -26.81 -31.64 -7.65
N ILE A 354 -26.63 -32.64 -6.83
CA ILE A 354 -27.52 -33.82 -6.69
C ILE A 354 -28.26 -33.69 -5.36
N VAL A 355 -29.59 -33.68 -5.40
CA VAL A 355 -30.50 -33.46 -4.27
C VAL A 355 -31.59 -34.55 -4.19
#